data_b65a792fd308af63e7ef28653de1f010
#
_entry.id   b65a792fd308af63e7ef28653de1f010
#
_cell.length_a   1.000
_cell.length_b   1.000
_cell.length_c   1.000
_cell.angle_alpha   90.00
_cell.angle_beta   90.00
_cell.angle_gamma   90.00
#
_symmetry.space_group_name_H-M   'P 1'
#
loop_
_entity.id
_entity.type
_entity.pdbx_description
1 polymer ?
#
loop_
_entity_poly.entity_id
_entity_poly.type
_entity_poly.pdbx_seq_one_letter_code
_entity_poly.pdbx_strand_id
1 'polypeptide(L)'
;MKPKYYICYILLFACFFTQTSAQKPIVSPRDSVKMIYNGTAITINYGKPSMLGRKIFGSFVPYYKIWRTGAGAATTLKTDADLEMDGAVVPRGTYSIYTLPSEERCKLIINKQIGQWGTVYTPQLDLARIDLNINKLKIPVEDLTFKLEKNSNASGTLKIEWENTSFSVPFHVSKDPLVPSPRDSALLVIGGKRMVVDYGRPSMRGRKIMGSVIPYGVVWRTGANAATGFITQTDLIIGGIKIPSGAYTFYTLPSSKQWKLIINKQTGQWGTVYNKRLDVAQIPLKKKILKQPVEKFTTILEQVSEKGGVIKFAWEQTELSINFQLK
;
A
#
# COMPACT_ATOMS: atom_id res chain seq x y z
N MET A 1 93.72 26.83 -25.81
CA MET A 1 92.26 26.86 -25.91
C MET A 1 91.73 25.45 -25.89
N LYS A 2 91.04 25.03 -24.81
CA LYS A 2 90.46 23.69 -24.69
C LYS A 2 88.93 23.79 -25.00
N PRO A 3 88.30 22.90 -25.80
CA PRO A 3 86.86 22.93 -26.06
C PRO A 3 86.08 22.33 -24.85
N LYS A 4 85.04 22.99 -24.42
CA LYS A 4 84.07 22.51 -23.43
C LYS A 4 82.99 21.74 -24.18
N TYR A 5 82.85 20.46 -23.84
CA TYR A 5 81.75 19.63 -24.30
C TYR A 5 80.56 19.77 -23.32
N TYR A 6 79.44 20.25 -23.83
CA TYR A 6 78.16 20.22 -23.12
C TYR A 6 77.45 18.88 -23.40
N ILE A 7 77.32 18.08 -22.39
CA ILE A 7 76.49 16.82 -22.45
C ILE A 7 75.06 17.26 -22.17
N CYS A 8 74.17 17.12 -23.18
CA CYS A 8 72.73 17.36 -23.06
C CYS A 8 72.07 16.06 -22.64
N TYR A 9 71.57 15.96 -21.35
CA TYR A 9 70.76 14.88 -20.87
C TYR A 9 69.34 15.04 -21.39
N ILE A 10 68.90 14.18 -22.35
CA ILE A 10 67.50 14.06 -22.75
C ILE A 10 66.83 13.12 -21.80
N LEU A 11 65.99 13.65 -20.91
CA LEU A 11 65.08 12.86 -20.03
C LEU A 11 63.92 12.38 -20.88
N LEU A 12 63.94 11.10 -21.28
CA LEU A 12 62.79 10.41 -21.85
C LEU A 12 61.73 10.16 -20.79
N PHE A 13 60.67 10.98 -20.81
CA PHE A 13 59.48 10.80 -19.98
C PHE A 13 58.61 9.73 -20.64
N ALA A 14 58.71 8.47 -20.17
CA ALA A 14 57.81 7.38 -20.60
C ALA A 14 56.41 7.60 -19.98
N CYS A 15 55.49 8.17 -20.76
CA CYS A 15 54.08 8.20 -20.40
C CYS A 15 53.49 6.78 -20.44
N PHE A 16 53.34 6.16 -19.30
CA PHE A 16 52.52 4.95 -19.16
C PHE A 16 51.02 5.37 -19.33
N PHE A 17 50.49 5.20 -20.54
CA PHE A 17 49.06 5.21 -20.75
C PHE A 17 48.45 3.96 -20.12
N THR A 18 47.94 4.05 -18.89
CA THR A 18 47.05 3.04 -18.35
C THR A 18 45.76 3.09 -19.13
N GLN A 19 45.55 2.13 -20.04
CA GLN A 19 44.24 1.93 -20.63
C GLN A 19 43.27 1.54 -19.54
N THR A 20 42.51 2.50 -19.02
CA THR A 20 41.31 2.22 -18.27
C THR A 20 40.31 1.57 -19.19
N SER A 21 40.23 0.25 -19.15
CA SER A 21 39.18 -0.49 -19.83
C SER A 21 37.84 -0.02 -19.26
N ALA A 22 37.13 0.78 -20.01
CA ALA A 22 35.76 1.19 -19.61
C ALA A 22 34.92 -0.08 -19.52
N GLN A 23 34.64 -0.52 -18.30
CA GLN A 23 33.83 -1.68 -18.02
C GLN A 23 32.43 -1.40 -18.60
N LYS A 24 32.01 -2.17 -19.61
CA LYS A 24 30.68 -2.04 -20.20
C LYS A 24 29.66 -2.06 -19.05
N PRO A 25 28.68 -1.12 -19.04
CA PRO A 25 27.66 -1.10 -18.01
C PRO A 25 26.94 -2.47 -17.99
N ILE A 26 26.93 -3.11 -16.82
CA ILE A 26 26.24 -4.40 -16.63
C ILE A 26 24.75 -4.10 -16.78
N VAL A 27 24.19 -4.43 -17.93
CA VAL A 27 22.74 -4.33 -18.19
C VAL A 27 22.09 -5.54 -17.54
N SER A 28 21.26 -5.31 -16.53
CA SER A 28 20.49 -6.38 -15.91
C SER A 28 19.55 -7.00 -16.94
N PRO A 29 19.55 -8.34 -17.11
CA PRO A 29 18.65 -9.00 -18.04
C PRO A 29 17.19 -8.78 -17.62
N ARG A 30 16.29 -8.90 -18.59
CA ARG A 30 14.86 -8.97 -18.27
C ARG A 30 14.45 -10.42 -18.07
N ASP A 31 13.51 -10.62 -17.13
CA ASP A 31 12.93 -11.91 -16.81
C ASP A 31 11.40 -11.77 -16.69
N SER A 32 10.69 -12.87 -16.69
CA SER A 32 9.25 -12.87 -16.53
C SER A 32 8.77 -14.11 -15.80
N VAL A 33 7.77 -13.93 -14.96
CA VAL A 33 7.02 -15.02 -14.33
C VAL A 33 5.57 -14.96 -14.81
N LYS A 34 5.04 -16.12 -15.20
CA LYS A 34 3.65 -16.27 -15.64
C LYS A 34 3.00 -17.44 -14.91
N MET A 35 1.76 -17.23 -14.49
CA MET A 35 0.93 -18.29 -13.87
C MET A 35 -0.50 -18.21 -14.41
N ILE A 36 -1.16 -19.36 -14.51
CA ILE A 36 -2.55 -19.44 -14.96
C ILE A 36 -3.44 -19.84 -13.77
N TYR A 37 -4.45 -19.01 -13.51
CA TYR A 37 -5.48 -19.20 -12.51
C TYR A 37 -6.86 -19.23 -13.20
N ASN A 38 -7.61 -20.32 -13.05
CA ASN A 38 -8.93 -20.48 -13.70
C ASN A 38 -8.95 -20.13 -15.19
N GLY A 39 -7.91 -20.49 -15.93
CA GLY A 39 -7.77 -20.15 -17.34
C GLY A 39 -7.30 -18.71 -17.64
N THR A 40 -7.06 -17.91 -16.61
CA THR A 40 -6.65 -16.50 -16.71
C THR A 40 -5.17 -16.36 -16.42
N ALA A 41 -4.43 -15.64 -17.27
CA ALA A 41 -3.01 -15.42 -17.10
C ALA A 41 -2.71 -14.18 -16.22
N ILE A 42 -1.76 -14.34 -15.31
CA ILE A 42 -1.08 -13.26 -14.61
C ILE A 42 0.39 -13.33 -14.99
N THR A 43 0.95 -12.22 -15.43
CA THR A 43 2.35 -12.15 -15.90
C THR A 43 3.03 -10.94 -15.27
N ILE A 44 4.23 -11.15 -14.73
CA ILE A 44 5.10 -10.07 -14.26
C ILE A 44 6.36 -10.10 -15.12
N ASN A 45 6.72 -8.95 -15.70
CA ASN A 45 7.95 -8.78 -16.48
C ASN A 45 8.81 -7.70 -15.81
N TYR A 46 10.08 -8.00 -15.54
CA TYR A 46 10.95 -7.16 -14.71
C TYR A 46 12.41 -7.22 -15.15
N GLY A 47 13.17 -6.18 -14.83
CA GLY A 47 14.62 -6.24 -14.92
C GLY A 47 15.17 -7.00 -13.72
N LYS A 48 16.04 -7.97 -13.93
CA LYS A 48 16.57 -8.90 -12.94
C LYS A 48 18.00 -8.52 -12.56
N PRO A 49 18.20 -7.59 -11.60
CA PRO A 49 19.54 -7.25 -11.11
C PRO A 49 20.04 -8.30 -10.13
N SER A 50 21.38 -8.52 -10.12
CA SER A 50 22.09 -9.36 -9.16
C SER A 50 22.65 -8.52 -8.01
N MET A 51 22.82 -9.13 -6.84
CA MET A 51 23.45 -8.50 -5.65
C MET A 51 24.91 -8.10 -5.92
N LEU A 52 25.67 -9.00 -6.51
CA LEU A 52 27.11 -8.80 -6.75
C LEU A 52 27.84 -8.40 -5.45
N GLY A 53 27.54 -9.06 -4.35
CA GLY A 53 28.13 -8.83 -3.04
C GLY A 53 27.67 -7.54 -2.34
N ARG A 54 26.71 -6.78 -2.90
CA ARG A 54 26.19 -5.53 -2.31
C ARG A 54 25.13 -5.83 -1.26
N LYS A 55 25.08 -5.00 -0.22
CA LYS A 55 23.91 -4.91 0.64
C LYS A 55 22.77 -4.23 -0.12
N ILE A 56 21.61 -4.86 -0.17
CA ILE A 56 20.50 -4.39 -0.98
C ILE A 56 19.60 -3.44 -0.19
N PHE A 57 18.80 -3.95 0.74
CA PHE A 57 17.83 -3.13 1.44
C PHE A 57 18.47 -2.24 2.51
N GLY A 58 18.10 -0.95 2.48
CA GLY A 58 18.70 0.09 3.32
C GLY A 58 20.01 0.67 2.76
N SER A 59 20.53 0.15 1.61
CA SER A 59 21.75 0.62 0.95
C SER A 59 21.50 0.83 -0.56
N PHE A 60 21.68 -0.21 -1.39
CA PHE A 60 21.46 -0.12 -2.84
C PHE A 60 20.00 0.25 -3.19
N VAL A 61 19.04 -0.28 -2.44
CA VAL A 61 17.63 0.11 -2.43
C VAL A 61 17.36 0.87 -1.12
N PRO A 62 17.40 2.22 -1.13
CA PRO A 62 17.22 3.01 0.09
C PRO A 62 15.81 2.84 0.66
N TYR A 63 15.71 2.80 1.99
CA TYR A 63 14.43 2.86 2.67
C TYR A 63 13.73 4.21 2.47
N TYR A 64 12.40 4.20 2.54
CA TYR A 64 11.53 5.37 2.42
C TYR A 64 11.60 6.08 1.05
N LYS A 65 12.14 5.39 0.02
CA LYS A 65 12.17 5.88 -1.36
C LYS A 65 11.43 4.91 -2.29
N ILE A 66 10.73 5.45 -3.26
CA ILE A 66 10.08 4.65 -4.31
C ILE A 66 11.15 3.92 -5.10
N TRP A 67 10.99 2.61 -5.19
CA TRP A 67 11.85 1.75 -5.99
C TRP A 67 11.05 1.10 -7.11
N ARG A 68 11.61 1.11 -8.32
CA ARG A 68 11.01 0.49 -9.53
C ARG A 68 10.89 -1.03 -9.47
N THR A 69 11.27 -1.64 -8.34
CA THR A 69 11.21 -3.08 -8.09
C THR A 69 11.82 -3.92 -9.20
N GLY A 70 13.01 -3.48 -9.64
CA GLY A 70 13.75 -4.08 -10.76
C GLY A 70 14.85 -3.18 -11.29
N ALA A 71 15.26 -3.39 -12.53
CA ALA A 71 16.27 -2.61 -13.24
C ALA A 71 15.78 -2.22 -14.65
N GLY A 72 16.29 -1.11 -15.16
CA GLY A 72 15.94 -0.60 -16.49
C GLY A 72 14.51 -0.08 -16.57
N ALA A 73 13.75 -0.55 -17.58
CA ALA A 73 12.34 -0.22 -17.75
C ALA A 73 11.51 -0.68 -16.54
N ALA A 74 10.39 0.00 -16.26
CA ALA A 74 9.52 -0.32 -15.15
C ALA A 74 9.09 -1.78 -15.16
N THR A 75 9.01 -2.38 -13.95
CA THR A 75 8.42 -3.70 -13.76
C THR A 75 6.93 -3.63 -14.05
N THR A 76 6.40 -4.58 -14.80
CA THR A 76 4.99 -4.59 -15.20
C THR A 76 4.27 -5.81 -14.66
N LEU A 77 3.02 -5.60 -14.25
CA LEU A 77 2.02 -6.61 -13.94
C LEU A 77 0.96 -6.58 -15.06
N LYS A 78 0.79 -7.68 -15.77
CA LYS A 78 -0.35 -7.89 -16.67
C LYS A 78 -1.25 -8.95 -16.08
N THR A 79 -2.53 -8.66 -15.98
CA THR A 79 -3.55 -9.60 -15.53
C THR A 79 -4.74 -9.59 -16.48
N ASP A 80 -5.19 -10.78 -16.89
CA ASP A 80 -6.36 -10.94 -17.75
C ASP A 80 -7.68 -11.08 -16.94
N ALA A 81 -7.60 -11.07 -15.60
CA ALA A 81 -8.74 -10.99 -14.70
C ALA A 81 -8.51 -9.94 -13.61
N ASP A 82 -9.59 -9.55 -12.95
CA ASP A 82 -9.51 -8.67 -11.80
C ASP A 82 -8.88 -9.41 -10.61
N LEU A 83 -7.96 -8.74 -9.92
CA LEU A 83 -7.32 -9.25 -8.72
C LEU A 83 -7.81 -8.49 -7.50
N GLU A 84 -7.99 -9.19 -6.40
CA GLU A 84 -8.13 -8.58 -5.08
C GLU A 84 -6.87 -8.88 -4.27
N MET A 85 -6.19 -7.82 -3.83
CA MET A 85 -4.96 -7.87 -3.05
C MET A 85 -5.14 -7.01 -1.79
N ASP A 86 -5.14 -7.61 -0.60
CA ASP A 86 -5.35 -6.89 0.67
C ASP A 86 -6.52 -5.88 0.61
N GLY A 87 -7.65 -6.32 0.06
CA GLY A 87 -8.86 -5.51 -0.11
C GLY A 87 -8.78 -4.42 -1.17
N ALA A 88 -7.66 -4.28 -1.88
CA ALA A 88 -7.55 -3.45 -3.07
C ALA A 88 -7.95 -4.25 -4.32
N VAL A 89 -8.77 -3.62 -5.17
CA VAL A 89 -9.13 -4.19 -6.47
C VAL A 89 -8.14 -3.69 -7.52
N VAL A 90 -7.49 -4.61 -8.21
CA VAL A 90 -6.66 -4.38 -9.39
C VAL A 90 -7.42 -4.93 -10.60
N PRO A 91 -8.12 -4.10 -11.38
CA PRO A 91 -8.85 -4.55 -12.55
C PRO A 91 -7.95 -5.24 -13.56
N ARG A 92 -8.53 -6.06 -14.42
CA ARG A 92 -7.80 -6.62 -15.57
C ARG A 92 -7.12 -5.50 -16.36
N GLY A 93 -5.86 -5.71 -16.74
CA GLY A 93 -5.08 -4.68 -17.40
C GLY A 93 -3.59 -4.87 -17.27
N THR A 94 -2.86 -3.86 -17.69
CA THR A 94 -1.41 -3.78 -17.52
C THR A 94 -1.06 -2.58 -16.66
N TYR A 95 -0.15 -2.78 -15.71
CA TYR A 95 0.25 -1.80 -14.70
C TYR A 95 1.76 -1.81 -14.52
N SER A 96 2.32 -0.71 -14.06
CA SER A 96 3.67 -0.73 -13.53
C SER A 96 3.65 -1.04 -12.04
N ILE A 97 4.66 -1.75 -11.57
CA ILE A 97 4.87 -2.08 -10.16
C ILE A 97 6.03 -1.25 -9.63
N TYR A 98 5.81 -0.62 -8.48
CA TYR A 98 6.82 -0.02 -7.63
C TYR A 98 6.68 -0.55 -6.21
N THR A 99 7.73 -0.41 -5.41
CA THR A 99 7.66 -0.64 -3.97
C THR A 99 8.19 0.55 -3.19
N LEU A 100 7.71 0.70 -1.98
CA LEU A 100 8.20 1.66 -0.99
C LEU A 100 8.66 0.87 0.24
N PRO A 101 9.92 0.43 0.28
CA PRO A 101 10.45 -0.34 1.40
C PRO A 101 10.78 0.55 2.60
N SER A 102 10.60 0.01 3.79
CA SER A 102 11.17 0.50 5.05
C SER A 102 11.73 -0.67 5.85
N GLU A 103 12.27 -0.42 7.02
CA GLU A 103 12.83 -1.48 7.87
C GLU A 103 11.77 -2.48 8.34
N GLU A 104 10.57 -1.99 8.65
CA GLU A 104 9.48 -2.78 9.22
C GLU A 104 8.31 -3.00 8.26
N ARG A 105 8.23 -2.26 7.17
CA ARG A 105 7.10 -2.28 6.24
C ARG A 105 7.58 -2.14 4.81
N CYS A 106 6.85 -2.74 3.90
CA CYS A 106 7.02 -2.50 2.47
C CYS A 106 5.63 -2.36 1.83
N LYS A 107 5.47 -1.36 0.96
CA LYS A 107 4.24 -1.21 0.18
C LYS A 107 4.48 -1.57 -1.27
N LEU A 108 3.61 -2.39 -1.82
CA LEU A 108 3.46 -2.59 -3.26
C LEU A 108 2.61 -1.45 -3.81
N ILE A 109 3.09 -0.82 -4.86
CA ILE A 109 2.36 0.25 -5.56
C ILE A 109 2.02 -0.26 -6.95
N ILE A 110 0.72 -0.31 -7.25
CA ILE A 110 0.20 -0.60 -8.58
C ILE A 110 -0.10 0.74 -9.25
N ASN A 111 0.58 1.04 -10.34
CA ASN A 111 0.49 2.33 -11.02
C ASN A 111 -0.01 2.15 -12.46
N LYS A 112 -0.91 3.03 -12.91
CA LYS A 112 -1.55 2.97 -14.23
C LYS A 112 -0.63 3.40 -15.38
N GLN A 113 0.50 4.05 -15.08
CA GLN A 113 1.48 4.42 -16.10
C GLN A 113 2.21 3.17 -16.62
N ILE A 114 2.36 3.05 -17.91
CA ILE A 114 3.05 1.92 -18.56
C ILE A 114 4.02 2.42 -19.63
N GLY A 115 5.05 1.60 -19.93
CA GLY A 115 6.00 1.88 -21.02
C GLY A 115 7.13 2.85 -20.67
N GLN A 116 7.17 3.38 -19.44
CA GLN A 116 8.20 4.32 -18.99
C GLN A 116 9.47 3.62 -18.48
N TRP A 117 10.54 4.36 -18.41
CA TRP A 117 11.74 3.97 -17.67
C TRP A 117 11.42 3.86 -16.17
N GLY A 118 11.98 2.87 -15.49
CA GLY A 118 11.59 2.56 -14.11
C GLY A 118 11.79 3.68 -13.10
N THR A 119 12.65 4.66 -13.37
CA THR A 119 12.85 5.84 -12.52
C THR A 119 11.81 6.95 -12.74
N VAL A 120 10.99 6.84 -13.79
CA VAL A 120 9.89 7.76 -14.05
C VAL A 120 8.65 7.26 -13.31
N TYR A 121 8.21 8.03 -12.31
CA TYR A 121 7.08 7.66 -11.46
C TYR A 121 6.14 8.86 -11.25
N THR A 122 4.86 8.63 -11.51
CA THR A 122 3.79 9.62 -11.37
C THR A 122 2.82 9.18 -10.28
N PRO A 123 2.90 9.73 -9.05
CA PRO A 123 2.08 9.30 -7.91
C PRO A 123 0.57 9.42 -8.14
N GLN A 124 0.14 10.37 -8.98
CA GLN A 124 -1.27 10.61 -9.30
C GLN A 124 -1.91 9.47 -10.09
N LEU A 125 -1.09 8.60 -10.68
CA LEU A 125 -1.52 7.42 -11.42
C LEU A 125 -1.52 6.14 -10.57
N ASP A 126 -1.27 6.25 -9.26
CA ASP A 126 -1.38 5.09 -8.37
C ASP A 126 -2.83 4.60 -8.33
N LEU A 127 -3.00 3.32 -8.65
CA LEU A 127 -4.27 2.62 -8.51
C LEU A 127 -4.46 2.12 -7.08
N ALA A 128 -3.39 1.58 -6.50
CA ALA A 128 -3.40 0.99 -5.16
C ALA A 128 -2.02 1.05 -4.53
N ARG A 129 -1.99 1.13 -3.19
CA ARG A 129 -0.81 0.93 -2.35
C ARG A 129 -1.15 -0.13 -1.31
N ILE A 130 -0.52 -1.28 -1.40
CA ILE A 130 -0.86 -2.52 -0.70
C ILE A 130 0.28 -2.87 0.24
N ASP A 131 -0.04 -3.21 1.49
CA ASP A 131 0.99 -3.63 2.45
C ASP A 131 1.49 -5.04 2.10
N LEU A 132 2.81 -5.20 2.11
CA LEU A 132 3.47 -6.48 1.90
C LEU A 132 3.91 -7.08 3.23
N ASN A 133 3.70 -8.39 3.39
CA ASN A 133 4.32 -9.15 4.48
C ASN A 133 5.82 -9.26 4.23
N ILE A 134 6.62 -9.08 5.27
CA ILE A 134 8.09 -9.17 5.22
C ILE A 134 8.53 -10.43 5.94
N ASN A 135 9.30 -11.26 5.27
CA ASN A 135 9.89 -12.47 5.83
C ASN A 135 11.40 -12.50 5.57
N LYS A 136 12.17 -12.99 6.53
CA LYS A 136 13.60 -13.25 6.37
C LYS A 136 13.82 -14.61 5.71
N LEU A 137 14.64 -14.62 4.68
CA LEU A 137 15.08 -15.86 4.03
C LEU A 137 16.29 -16.44 4.75
N LYS A 138 16.30 -17.76 4.91
CA LYS A 138 17.44 -18.50 5.48
C LYS A 138 18.65 -18.54 4.52
N ILE A 139 18.38 -18.59 3.23
CA ILE A 139 19.38 -18.60 2.15
C ILE A 139 19.18 -17.34 1.33
N PRO A 140 20.22 -16.52 1.12
CA PRO A 140 20.14 -15.32 0.31
C PRO A 140 19.78 -15.64 -1.15
N VAL A 141 18.98 -14.77 -1.75
CA VAL A 141 18.65 -14.83 -3.18
C VAL A 141 19.50 -13.81 -3.91
N GLU A 142 20.43 -14.29 -4.76
CA GLU A 142 21.41 -13.45 -5.48
C GLU A 142 20.72 -12.50 -6.49
N ASP A 143 19.80 -13.02 -7.26
CA ASP A 143 19.09 -12.26 -8.27
C ASP A 143 17.70 -11.87 -7.79
N LEU A 144 17.29 -10.61 -8.02
CA LEU A 144 15.90 -10.22 -7.78
C LEU A 144 14.96 -11.21 -8.46
N THR A 145 14.08 -11.81 -7.70
CA THR A 145 13.19 -12.88 -8.18
C THR A 145 11.73 -12.57 -7.82
N PHE A 146 10.87 -12.55 -8.82
CA PHE A 146 9.41 -12.58 -8.63
C PHE A 146 8.91 -14.02 -8.68
N LYS A 147 7.97 -14.36 -7.79
CA LYS A 147 7.28 -15.65 -7.80
C LYS A 147 5.77 -15.43 -7.72
N LEU A 148 5.04 -16.25 -8.45
CA LEU A 148 3.59 -16.40 -8.34
C LEU A 148 3.32 -17.80 -7.84
N GLU A 149 2.95 -17.93 -6.58
CA GLU A 149 2.62 -19.23 -5.97
C GLU A 149 1.13 -19.46 -6.00
N LYS A 150 0.72 -20.67 -6.38
CA LYS A 150 -0.69 -21.02 -6.45
C LYS A 150 -1.15 -21.59 -5.09
N ASN A 151 -2.11 -20.92 -4.45
CA ASN A 151 -2.72 -21.40 -3.20
C ASN A 151 -3.99 -22.21 -3.49
N SER A 152 -4.73 -21.84 -4.54
CA SER A 152 -5.90 -22.54 -5.05
C SER A 152 -6.12 -22.23 -6.53
N ASN A 153 -7.20 -22.72 -7.14
CA ASN A 153 -7.54 -22.34 -8.52
C ASN A 153 -7.88 -20.86 -8.70
N ALA A 154 -8.28 -20.17 -7.62
CA ALA A 154 -8.71 -18.79 -7.66
C ALA A 154 -7.85 -17.86 -6.75
N SER A 155 -6.77 -18.36 -6.16
CA SER A 155 -5.92 -17.56 -5.27
C SER A 155 -4.47 -17.94 -5.38
N GLY A 156 -3.60 -16.97 -5.14
CA GLY A 156 -2.17 -17.14 -5.12
C GLY A 156 -1.47 -16.15 -4.19
N THR A 157 -0.16 -16.24 -4.18
CA THR A 157 0.71 -15.32 -3.46
C THR A 157 1.74 -14.77 -4.42
N LEU A 158 1.79 -13.45 -4.54
CA LEU A 158 2.90 -12.75 -5.18
C LEU A 158 4.04 -12.64 -4.18
N LYS A 159 5.25 -13.05 -4.56
CA LYS A 159 6.49 -12.86 -3.79
C LYS A 159 7.51 -12.09 -4.58
N ILE A 160 8.28 -11.28 -3.88
CA ILE A 160 9.43 -10.51 -4.38
C ILE A 160 10.58 -10.83 -3.44
N GLU A 161 11.58 -11.55 -3.96
CA GLU A 161 12.69 -12.05 -3.15
C GLU A 161 14.02 -11.51 -3.65
N TRP A 162 14.80 -10.97 -2.74
CA TRP A 162 16.16 -10.51 -3.01
C TRP A 162 16.94 -10.41 -1.71
N GLU A 163 18.25 -10.70 -1.74
CA GLU A 163 19.07 -10.77 -0.55
C GLU A 163 18.44 -11.76 0.47
N ASN A 164 18.36 -11.40 1.72
CA ASN A 164 17.74 -12.19 2.80
C ASN A 164 16.26 -11.80 3.03
N THR A 165 15.59 -11.20 2.05
CA THR A 165 14.24 -10.65 2.26
C THR A 165 13.26 -11.17 1.22
N SER A 166 12.10 -11.61 1.68
CA SER A 166 10.94 -11.93 0.86
C SER A 166 9.79 -11.02 1.25
N PHE A 167 9.31 -10.23 0.30
CA PHE A 167 8.05 -9.48 0.39
C PHE A 167 6.96 -10.31 -0.23
N SER A 168 5.78 -10.37 0.39
CA SER A 168 4.69 -11.17 -0.14
C SER A 168 3.32 -10.55 0.09
N VAL A 169 2.38 -10.80 -0.83
CA VAL A 169 0.97 -10.46 -0.69
C VAL A 169 0.11 -11.56 -1.30
N PRO A 170 -0.90 -12.07 -0.58
CA PRO A 170 -1.89 -12.96 -1.14
C PRO A 170 -2.82 -12.19 -2.09
N PHE A 171 -3.28 -12.85 -3.13
CA PHE A 171 -4.26 -12.32 -4.04
C PHE A 171 -5.34 -13.35 -4.37
N HIS A 172 -6.52 -12.84 -4.70
CA HIS A 172 -7.63 -13.62 -5.23
C HIS A 172 -7.92 -13.20 -6.68
N VAL A 173 -8.15 -14.20 -7.55
CA VAL A 173 -8.49 -13.98 -8.96
C VAL A 173 -9.99 -14.13 -9.12
N SER A 174 -10.66 -13.08 -9.56
CA SER A 174 -12.10 -13.14 -9.80
C SER A 174 -12.40 -13.56 -11.24
N LYS A 175 -13.35 -14.47 -11.41
CA LYS A 175 -13.91 -14.82 -12.74
C LYS A 175 -14.80 -13.71 -13.28
N ASP A 176 -15.55 -13.06 -12.39
CA ASP A 176 -16.43 -11.96 -12.71
C ASP A 176 -15.72 -10.63 -12.49
N PRO A 177 -16.04 -9.59 -13.27
CA PRO A 177 -15.48 -8.27 -13.04
C PRO A 177 -15.70 -7.82 -11.60
N LEU A 178 -14.60 -7.50 -10.91
CA LEU A 178 -14.69 -6.92 -9.58
C LEU A 178 -15.06 -5.45 -9.73
N VAL A 179 -16.25 -5.09 -9.33
CA VAL A 179 -16.61 -3.67 -9.21
C VAL A 179 -15.79 -3.09 -8.06
N PRO A 180 -14.94 -2.08 -8.30
CA PRO A 180 -14.24 -1.40 -7.23
C PRO A 180 -15.23 -0.95 -6.16
N SER A 181 -14.82 -0.99 -4.89
CA SER A 181 -15.68 -0.49 -3.81
C SER A 181 -16.05 0.97 -4.10
N PRO A 182 -17.33 1.30 -4.31
CA PRO A 182 -17.73 2.68 -4.59
C PRO A 182 -17.44 3.55 -3.38
N ARG A 183 -17.27 4.86 -3.61
CA ARG A 183 -17.34 5.85 -2.53
C ARG A 183 -18.83 6.09 -2.22
N ASP A 184 -19.10 6.31 -0.93
CA ASP A 184 -20.41 6.66 -0.41
C ASP A 184 -20.25 7.68 0.72
N SER A 185 -21.31 8.34 1.10
CA SER A 185 -21.27 9.32 2.17
C SER A 185 -22.49 9.24 3.09
N ALA A 186 -22.25 9.41 4.38
CA ALA A 186 -23.29 9.66 5.38
C ALA A 186 -23.27 11.14 5.74
N LEU A 187 -24.44 11.78 5.68
CA LEU A 187 -24.63 13.18 6.02
C LEU A 187 -25.64 13.30 7.14
N LEU A 188 -25.36 14.17 8.10
CA LEU A 188 -26.29 14.57 9.15
C LEU A 188 -26.21 16.07 9.36
N VAL A 189 -27.34 16.71 9.56
CA VAL A 189 -27.46 18.14 9.89
C VAL A 189 -28.22 18.27 11.21
N ILE A 190 -27.59 18.85 12.22
CA ILE A 190 -28.20 19.17 13.53
C ILE A 190 -27.99 20.66 13.81
N GLY A 191 -29.05 21.40 14.10
CA GLY A 191 -28.96 22.83 14.37
C GLY A 191 -28.29 23.62 13.23
N GLY A 192 -28.53 23.24 11.96
CA GLY A 192 -27.91 23.84 10.78
C GLY A 192 -26.42 23.50 10.57
N LYS A 193 -25.81 22.69 11.42
CA LYS A 193 -24.40 22.27 11.33
C LYS A 193 -24.28 20.89 10.65
N ARG A 194 -23.44 20.81 9.64
CA ARG A 194 -23.25 19.59 8.85
C ARG A 194 -22.13 18.72 9.41
N MET A 195 -22.38 17.42 9.42
CA MET A 195 -21.39 16.37 9.64
C MET A 195 -21.44 15.41 8.47
N VAL A 196 -20.29 15.06 7.92
CA VAL A 196 -20.18 14.17 6.74
C VAL A 196 -19.12 13.13 7.01
N VAL A 197 -19.45 11.87 6.74
CA VAL A 197 -18.47 10.78 6.64
C VAL A 197 -18.44 10.33 5.19
N ASP A 198 -17.30 10.48 4.52
CA ASP A 198 -17.05 10.00 3.15
C ASP A 198 -16.16 8.75 3.21
N TYR A 199 -16.61 7.63 2.67
CA TYR A 199 -15.98 6.33 2.87
C TYR A 199 -16.06 5.42 1.63
N GLY A 200 -15.08 4.52 1.51
CA GLY A 200 -15.16 3.41 0.55
C GLY A 200 -16.10 2.33 1.09
N ARG A 201 -17.04 1.86 0.27
CA ARG A 201 -18.12 0.93 0.62
C ARG A 201 -17.88 -0.48 0.06
N PRO A 202 -16.99 -1.31 0.67
CA PRO A 202 -16.73 -2.66 0.20
C PRO A 202 -17.90 -3.60 0.48
N SER A 203 -18.04 -4.65 -0.35
CA SER A 203 -18.99 -5.74 -0.19
C SER A 203 -18.32 -6.99 0.39
N MET A 204 -19.07 -7.81 1.13
CA MET A 204 -18.59 -9.09 1.68
C MET A 204 -18.23 -10.10 0.57
N ARG A 205 -19.09 -10.24 -0.42
CA ARG A 205 -18.92 -11.22 -1.50
C ARG A 205 -18.64 -12.63 -0.96
N GLY A 206 -19.40 -13.03 0.05
CA GLY A 206 -19.27 -14.35 0.68
C GLY A 206 -18.03 -14.55 1.55
N ARG A 207 -17.20 -13.52 1.74
CA ARG A 207 -15.99 -13.59 2.58
C ARG A 207 -16.33 -13.40 4.04
N LYS A 208 -15.56 -14.06 4.92
CA LYS A 208 -15.52 -13.72 6.33
C LYS A 208 -14.76 -12.40 6.52
N ILE A 209 -15.37 -11.42 7.14
CA ILE A 209 -14.80 -10.09 7.27
C ILE A 209 -14.01 -9.94 8.57
N MET A 210 -14.69 -10.10 9.71
CA MET A 210 -14.09 -9.82 11.03
C MET A 210 -13.07 -10.88 11.43
N GLY A 211 -11.85 -10.48 11.67
CA GLY A 211 -10.71 -11.36 11.98
C GLY A 211 -10.09 -12.06 10.76
N SER A 212 -10.57 -11.77 9.54
CA SER A 212 -10.04 -12.32 8.27
C SER A 212 -9.68 -11.17 7.32
N VAL A 213 -10.64 -10.65 6.53
CA VAL A 213 -10.40 -9.47 5.66
C VAL A 213 -9.97 -8.24 6.49
N ILE A 214 -10.50 -8.10 7.69
CA ILE A 214 -10.10 -7.11 8.68
C ILE A 214 -9.41 -7.86 9.84
N PRO A 215 -8.07 -7.96 9.84
CA PRO A 215 -7.33 -8.64 10.91
C PRO A 215 -7.48 -7.90 12.24
N TYR A 216 -7.57 -8.65 13.33
CA TYR A 216 -7.55 -8.05 14.67
C TYR A 216 -6.15 -7.53 15.02
N GLY A 217 -6.09 -6.41 15.77
CA GLY A 217 -4.85 -5.78 16.18
C GLY A 217 -4.19 -4.88 15.14
N VAL A 218 -4.72 -4.81 13.91
CA VAL A 218 -4.19 -3.96 12.83
C VAL A 218 -5.12 -2.79 12.59
N VAL A 219 -4.59 -1.56 12.49
CA VAL A 219 -5.39 -0.36 12.21
C VAL A 219 -6.01 -0.49 10.82
N TRP A 220 -7.35 -0.36 10.78
CA TRP A 220 -8.12 -0.42 9.55
C TRP A 220 -8.65 0.96 9.16
N ARG A 221 -8.59 1.29 7.87
CA ARG A 221 -9.07 2.55 7.26
C ARG A 221 -10.58 2.77 7.32
N THR A 222 -11.31 1.90 8.02
CA THR A 222 -12.79 1.97 8.23
C THR A 222 -13.56 2.11 6.91
N GLY A 223 -13.13 1.31 5.91
CA GLY A 223 -13.66 1.33 4.55
C GLY A 223 -12.71 0.69 3.56
N ALA A 224 -12.76 1.12 2.29
CA ALA A 224 -11.89 0.64 1.22
C ALA A 224 -11.25 1.79 0.45
N ASN A 225 -10.09 1.52 -0.18
CA ASN A 225 -9.34 2.45 -1.01
C ASN A 225 -8.80 3.65 -0.20
N ALA A 226 -9.18 4.90 -0.53
CA ALA A 226 -8.82 6.07 0.27
C ALA A 226 -9.39 5.95 1.69
N ALA A 227 -8.70 6.53 2.66
CA ALA A 227 -9.13 6.55 4.05
C ALA A 227 -10.50 7.21 4.22
N THR A 228 -11.24 6.81 5.24
CA THR A 228 -12.58 7.35 5.55
C THR A 228 -12.45 8.75 6.10
N GLY A 229 -12.92 9.73 5.35
CA GLY A 229 -12.93 11.15 5.75
C GLY A 229 -14.10 11.45 6.69
N PHE A 230 -13.86 12.32 7.66
CA PHE A 230 -14.88 12.88 8.53
C PHE A 230 -14.75 14.40 8.58
N ILE A 231 -15.85 15.10 8.31
CA ILE A 231 -15.89 16.57 8.38
C ILE A 231 -17.01 16.97 9.33
N THR A 232 -16.74 17.90 10.23
CA THR A 232 -17.73 18.51 11.12
C THR A 232 -17.62 20.03 11.10
N GLN A 233 -18.77 20.72 10.97
CA GLN A 233 -18.86 22.18 11.01
C GLN A 233 -18.97 22.75 12.43
N THR A 234 -18.99 21.90 13.44
CA THR A 234 -19.09 22.32 14.86
C THR A 234 -18.21 21.47 15.73
N ASP A 235 -17.83 21.98 16.90
CA ASP A 235 -17.15 21.20 17.91
C ASP A 235 -18.08 20.08 18.40
N LEU A 236 -17.52 18.90 18.59
CA LEU A 236 -18.23 17.71 19.08
C LEU A 236 -17.60 17.18 20.35
N ILE A 237 -18.41 16.56 21.20
CA ILE A 237 -17.95 15.65 22.26
C ILE A 237 -18.22 14.24 21.77
N ILE A 238 -17.20 13.46 21.48
CA ILE A 238 -17.31 12.06 21.03
C ILE A 238 -16.68 11.17 22.09
N GLY A 239 -17.48 10.31 22.75
CA GLY A 239 -16.98 9.44 23.84
C GLY A 239 -16.32 10.21 24.96
N GLY A 240 -16.80 11.43 25.28
CA GLY A 240 -16.23 12.29 26.32
C GLY A 240 -15.04 13.16 25.87
N ILE A 241 -14.52 12.99 24.65
CA ILE A 241 -13.38 13.76 24.13
C ILE A 241 -13.87 14.88 23.23
N LYS A 242 -13.33 16.10 23.43
CA LYS A 242 -13.61 17.24 22.56
C LYS A 242 -12.89 17.07 21.22
N ILE A 243 -13.66 17.10 20.13
CA ILE A 243 -13.20 17.11 18.74
C ILE A 243 -13.60 18.45 18.14
N PRO A 244 -12.64 19.35 17.86
CA PRO A 244 -12.93 20.64 17.24
C PRO A 244 -13.59 20.50 15.85
N SER A 245 -14.28 21.52 15.41
CA SER A 245 -14.74 21.62 14.00
C SER A 245 -13.54 21.49 13.04
N GLY A 246 -13.73 20.77 11.94
CA GLY A 246 -12.63 20.52 11.00
C GLY A 246 -12.81 19.23 10.20
N ALA A 247 -11.71 18.88 9.52
CA ALA A 247 -11.61 17.66 8.72
C ALA A 247 -10.64 16.67 9.38
N TYR A 248 -11.03 15.41 9.38
CA TYR A 248 -10.34 14.30 10.03
C TYR A 248 -10.42 13.04 9.17
N THR A 249 -9.66 12.04 9.56
CA THR A 249 -9.81 10.67 9.06
C THR A 249 -10.25 9.76 10.21
N PHE A 250 -11.23 8.91 9.94
CA PHE A 250 -11.60 7.80 10.79
C PHE A 250 -10.81 6.54 10.44
N TYR A 251 -10.12 6.01 11.43
CA TYR A 251 -9.61 4.65 11.44
C TYR A 251 -10.28 3.88 12.56
N THR A 252 -10.26 2.58 12.50
CA THR A 252 -10.61 1.74 13.63
C THR A 252 -9.47 0.79 13.96
N LEU A 253 -9.34 0.43 15.24
CA LEU A 253 -8.48 -0.64 15.70
C LEU A 253 -9.36 -1.84 16.06
N PRO A 254 -9.42 -2.84 15.18
CA PRO A 254 -10.21 -4.04 15.36
C PRO A 254 -9.69 -4.91 16.50
N SER A 255 -10.59 -5.52 17.24
CA SER A 255 -10.27 -6.51 18.26
C SER A 255 -11.43 -7.51 18.41
N SER A 256 -11.17 -8.72 18.86
CA SER A 256 -12.22 -9.68 19.15
C SER A 256 -13.17 -9.21 20.26
N LYS A 257 -12.63 -8.45 21.24
CA LYS A 257 -13.38 -7.98 22.42
C LYS A 257 -13.83 -6.52 22.27
N GLN A 258 -12.91 -5.59 22.07
CA GLN A 258 -13.16 -4.15 22.14
C GLN A 258 -12.55 -3.43 20.94
N TRP A 259 -13.37 -2.91 20.05
CA TRP A 259 -12.95 -2.03 18.97
C TRP A 259 -12.75 -0.60 19.46
N LYS A 260 -11.83 0.14 18.81
CA LYS A 260 -11.63 1.56 19.05
C LYS A 260 -11.80 2.35 17.77
N LEU A 261 -12.48 3.49 17.85
CA LEU A 261 -12.44 4.53 16.82
C LEU A 261 -11.18 5.36 17.03
N ILE A 262 -10.44 5.60 15.96
CA ILE A 262 -9.30 6.51 15.94
C ILE A 262 -9.69 7.72 15.08
N ILE A 263 -9.61 8.91 15.65
CA ILE A 263 -9.82 10.18 14.95
C ILE A 263 -8.45 10.79 14.70
N ASN A 264 -8.08 10.98 13.44
CA ASN A 264 -6.74 11.38 13.03
C ASN A 264 -6.78 12.67 12.21
N LYS A 265 -5.82 13.59 12.42
CA LYS A 265 -5.74 14.89 11.71
C LYS A 265 -5.28 14.77 10.26
N GLN A 266 -4.67 13.66 9.86
CA GLN A 266 -4.26 13.45 8.48
C GLN A 266 -5.49 13.29 7.58
N THR A 267 -5.51 13.96 6.42
CA THR A 267 -6.64 13.93 5.48
C THR A 267 -6.18 13.71 4.05
N GLY A 268 -7.04 13.12 3.21
CA GLY A 268 -6.78 12.95 1.78
C GLY A 268 -5.78 11.84 1.40
N GLN A 269 -5.31 11.07 2.37
CA GLN A 269 -4.34 9.98 2.13
C GLN A 269 -5.02 8.68 1.70
N TRP A 270 -4.24 7.81 1.09
CA TRP A 270 -4.64 6.43 0.86
C TRP A 270 -4.86 5.71 2.20
N GLY A 271 -5.83 4.78 2.26
CA GLY A 271 -6.28 4.16 3.51
C GLY A 271 -5.22 3.38 4.29
N THR A 272 -4.17 2.88 3.64
CA THR A 272 -3.05 2.20 4.28
C THR A 272 -1.95 3.16 4.78
N VAL A 273 -2.10 4.47 4.55
CA VAL A 273 -1.18 5.48 5.09
C VAL A 273 -1.74 5.99 6.41
N TYR A 274 -1.15 5.56 7.53
CA TYR A 274 -1.56 5.94 8.88
C TYR A 274 -0.39 6.49 9.67
N ASN A 275 -0.56 7.70 10.21
CA ASN A 275 0.41 8.33 11.10
C ASN A 275 -0.17 8.49 12.51
N LYS A 276 0.23 7.60 13.41
CA LYS A 276 -0.23 7.58 14.80
C LYS A 276 0.04 8.90 15.56
N ARG A 277 1.06 9.67 15.17
CA ARG A 277 1.38 10.96 15.83
C ARG A 277 0.31 12.03 15.59
N LEU A 278 -0.57 11.81 14.61
CA LEU A 278 -1.67 12.72 14.27
C LEU A 278 -3.01 12.28 14.88
N ASP A 279 -3.02 11.25 15.74
CA ASP A 279 -4.23 10.85 16.45
C ASP A 279 -4.67 11.95 17.42
N VAL A 280 -5.93 12.35 17.29
CA VAL A 280 -6.61 13.26 18.21
C VAL A 280 -7.23 12.47 19.35
N ALA A 281 -7.80 11.32 19.03
CA ALA A 281 -8.51 10.47 19.99
C ALA A 281 -8.48 9.00 19.56
N GLN A 282 -8.49 8.11 20.56
CA GLN A 282 -8.76 6.70 20.42
C GLN A 282 -9.87 6.31 21.39
N ILE A 283 -11.06 6.02 20.91
CA ILE A 283 -12.28 5.93 21.70
C ILE A 283 -12.89 4.53 21.58
N PRO A 284 -13.24 3.85 22.66
CA PRO A 284 -13.92 2.56 22.61
C PRO A 284 -15.27 2.65 21.88
N LEU A 285 -15.55 1.68 21.01
CA LEU A 285 -16.82 1.55 20.31
C LEU A 285 -17.70 0.51 21.02
N LYS A 286 -19.00 0.77 21.08
CA LYS A 286 -19.98 -0.27 21.44
C LYS A 286 -20.09 -1.24 20.27
N LYS A 287 -20.04 -2.55 20.56
CA LYS A 287 -20.22 -3.63 19.56
C LYS A 287 -21.57 -4.31 19.78
N LYS A 288 -22.30 -4.48 18.70
CA LYS A 288 -23.56 -5.25 18.64
C LYS A 288 -23.46 -6.29 17.56
N ILE A 289 -23.97 -7.49 17.82
CA ILE A 289 -24.11 -8.55 16.83
C ILE A 289 -25.48 -8.38 16.15
N LEU A 290 -25.48 -8.30 14.85
CA LEU A 290 -26.68 -8.18 14.03
C LEU A 290 -27.31 -9.56 13.75
N LYS A 291 -28.65 -9.62 13.72
CA LYS A 291 -29.39 -10.84 13.39
C LYS A 291 -29.21 -11.21 11.91
N GLN A 292 -29.11 -10.23 11.03
CA GLN A 292 -28.88 -10.40 9.59
C GLN A 292 -27.56 -9.74 9.21
N PRO A 293 -26.78 -10.34 8.31
CA PRO A 293 -25.53 -9.77 7.86
C PRO A 293 -25.76 -8.56 6.95
N VAL A 294 -24.94 -7.55 7.11
CA VAL A 294 -24.86 -6.38 6.24
C VAL A 294 -23.85 -6.65 5.13
N GLU A 295 -24.28 -6.85 3.89
CA GLU A 295 -23.43 -7.20 2.75
C GLU A 295 -22.40 -6.12 2.41
N LYS A 296 -22.81 -4.85 2.42
CA LYS A 296 -21.93 -3.71 2.09
C LYS A 296 -21.59 -2.93 3.34
N PHE A 297 -20.31 -2.66 3.57
CA PHE A 297 -19.90 -1.79 4.66
C PHE A 297 -20.70 -0.47 4.61
N THR A 298 -21.31 -0.11 5.70
CA THR A 298 -22.23 1.03 5.77
C THR A 298 -21.90 1.89 7.00
N THR A 299 -21.69 3.19 6.75
CA THR A 299 -21.60 4.20 7.81
C THR A 299 -22.92 4.93 7.92
N ILE A 300 -23.39 5.14 9.14
CA ILE A 300 -24.66 5.81 9.44
C ILE A 300 -24.38 6.93 10.45
N LEU A 301 -24.89 8.11 10.16
CA LEU A 301 -25.01 9.23 11.10
C LEU A 301 -26.49 9.42 11.41
N GLU A 302 -26.86 9.29 12.68
CA GLU A 302 -28.26 9.35 13.10
C GLU A 302 -28.41 10.33 14.28
N GLN A 303 -29.40 11.22 14.21
CA GLN A 303 -29.74 12.11 15.30
C GLN A 303 -30.53 11.35 16.35
N VAL A 304 -30.14 11.48 17.63
CA VAL A 304 -30.82 10.82 18.75
C VAL A 304 -31.36 11.83 19.78
N SER A 305 -30.97 13.10 19.67
CA SER A 305 -31.49 14.21 20.49
C SER A 305 -31.32 15.54 19.75
N GLU A 306 -31.85 16.64 20.29
CA GLU A 306 -31.71 17.98 19.69
C GLU A 306 -30.25 18.39 19.44
N LYS A 307 -29.32 17.96 20.29
CA LYS A 307 -27.89 18.31 20.23
C LYS A 307 -26.97 17.09 20.16
N GLY A 308 -27.47 15.92 19.80
CA GLY A 308 -26.65 14.75 19.80
C GLY A 308 -27.09 13.66 18.84
N GLY A 309 -26.16 12.78 18.53
CA GLY A 309 -26.36 11.69 17.60
C GLY A 309 -25.48 10.50 17.88
N VAL A 310 -25.51 9.55 16.96
CA VAL A 310 -24.71 8.34 16.98
C VAL A 310 -24.03 8.14 15.62
N ILE A 311 -22.78 7.76 15.66
CA ILE A 311 -22.01 7.26 14.50
C ILE A 311 -22.07 5.75 14.57
N LYS A 312 -22.49 5.08 13.48
CA LYS A 312 -22.53 3.62 13.39
C LYS A 312 -21.72 3.15 12.18
N PHE A 313 -21.07 2.01 12.32
CA PHE A 313 -20.40 1.27 11.26
C PHE A 313 -20.94 -0.15 11.26
N ALA A 314 -21.53 -0.58 10.15
CA ALA A 314 -22.14 -1.90 10.03
C ALA A 314 -21.52 -2.67 8.88
N TRP A 315 -21.07 -3.90 9.14
CA TRP A 315 -20.62 -4.84 8.12
C TRP A 315 -20.65 -6.28 8.67
N GLU A 316 -20.93 -7.25 7.81
CA GLU A 316 -21.14 -8.63 8.23
C GLU A 316 -22.21 -8.67 9.34
N GLN A 317 -22.02 -9.40 10.39
CA GLN A 317 -22.91 -9.43 11.57
C GLN A 317 -22.47 -8.46 12.68
N THR A 318 -21.67 -7.45 12.36
CA THR A 318 -21.15 -6.52 13.37
C THR A 318 -21.61 -5.09 13.11
N GLU A 319 -22.20 -4.48 14.13
CA GLU A 319 -22.43 -3.04 14.21
C GLU A 319 -21.56 -2.47 15.32
N LEU A 320 -20.82 -1.42 15.00
CA LEU A 320 -20.02 -0.63 15.94
C LEU A 320 -20.64 0.74 16.06
N SER A 321 -20.75 1.28 17.27
CA SER A 321 -21.38 2.59 17.47
C SER A 321 -20.71 3.43 18.54
N ILE A 322 -20.86 4.75 18.41
CA ILE A 322 -20.43 5.74 19.41
C ILE A 322 -21.35 6.96 19.36
N ASN A 323 -21.72 7.45 20.52
CA ASN A 323 -22.52 8.66 20.64
C ASN A 323 -21.64 9.91 20.55
N PHE A 324 -22.22 10.98 20.05
CA PHE A 324 -21.64 12.31 20.07
C PHE A 324 -22.65 13.36 20.47
N GLN A 325 -22.16 14.52 20.94
CA GLN A 325 -22.95 15.70 21.25
C GLN A 325 -22.31 16.93 20.60
N LEU A 326 -23.13 17.86 20.12
CA LEU A 326 -22.70 19.20 19.72
C LEU A 326 -22.34 19.99 20.97
N LYS A 327 -21.25 20.75 20.87
CA LYS A 327 -20.80 21.61 21.97
C LYS A 327 -21.29 23.05 21.75
#